data_7d06f4e4b3e48d306288453d9c09c0f9
#
_entry.id   7d06f4e4b3e48d306288453d9c09c0f9
#
_cell.length_a   1.000
_cell.length_b   1.000
_cell.length_c   1.000
_cell.angle_alpha   90.00
_cell.angle_beta   90.00
_cell.angle_gamma   90.00
#
_symmetry.space_group_name_H-M   'P 1'
#
loop_
_entity.id
_entity.type
_entity.pdbx_description
1 polymer ?
#
loop_
_entity_poly.entity_id
_entity_poly.type
_entity_poly.pdbx_seq_one_letter_code
_entity_poly.pdbx_strand_id
1 'polypeptide(L)'
;MEKKSKIVIYLIVAFIVVILLLSAGKNLNNHYKKEYLVIDNKIKEAAKLCYNEGKCKNNITLKDLYDKEYLEVLFDPKSKEKIDDNRCITYKDHEIIFCD
;
A
#
# COMPACT_ATOMS: atom_id res chain seq x y z
N MET A 1 50.90 7.30 13.11
CA MET A 1 49.56 7.82 13.37
C MET A 1 48.70 7.91 12.10
N GLU A 2 49.26 8.31 10.96
CA GLU A 2 48.50 8.42 9.71
C GLU A 2 47.91 7.10 9.23
N LYS A 3 48.63 5.98 9.40
CA LYS A 3 48.16 4.66 8.99
C LYS A 3 46.92 4.20 9.79
N LYS A 4 46.86 4.48 11.10
CA LYS A 4 45.72 4.13 11.94
C LYS A 4 44.49 4.95 11.57
N SER A 5 44.67 6.25 11.25
CA SER A 5 43.61 7.13 10.84
C SER A 5 42.98 6.66 9.51
N LYS A 6 43.79 6.25 8.53
CA LYS A 6 43.30 5.72 7.26
C LYS A 6 42.52 4.43 7.43
N ILE A 7 43.02 3.51 8.24
CA ILE A 7 42.35 2.23 8.51
C ILE A 7 40.97 2.48 9.16
N VAL A 8 40.90 3.38 10.13
CA VAL A 8 39.63 3.74 10.78
C VAL A 8 38.64 4.32 9.78
N ILE A 9 39.08 5.19 8.88
CA ILE A 9 38.23 5.76 7.84
C ILE A 9 37.70 4.68 6.91
N TYR A 10 38.54 3.75 6.46
CA TYR A 10 38.12 2.63 5.60
C TYR A 10 37.10 1.74 6.30
N LEU A 11 37.28 1.44 7.59
CA LEU A 11 36.35 0.65 8.36
C LEU A 11 34.99 1.33 8.49
N ILE A 12 34.97 2.63 8.74
CA ILE A 12 33.73 3.42 8.83
C ILE A 12 33.01 3.44 7.49
N VAL A 13 33.71 3.69 6.40
CA VAL A 13 33.12 3.71 5.06
C VAL A 13 32.56 2.33 4.69
N ALA A 14 33.30 1.27 4.94
CA ALA A 14 32.83 -0.10 4.68
C ALA A 14 31.56 -0.42 5.48
N PHE A 15 31.50 -0.02 6.74
CA PHE A 15 30.33 -0.22 7.60
C PHE A 15 29.10 0.53 7.07
N ILE A 16 29.27 1.78 6.65
CA ILE A 16 28.20 2.60 6.06
C ILE A 16 27.68 1.95 4.77
N VAL A 17 28.57 1.49 3.90
CA VAL A 17 28.18 0.82 2.65
C VAL A 17 27.36 -0.44 2.93
N VAL A 18 27.75 -1.26 3.89
CA VAL A 18 27.02 -2.48 4.27
C VAL A 18 25.61 -2.11 4.76
N ILE A 19 25.50 -1.11 5.63
CA ILE A 19 24.19 -0.65 6.13
C ILE A 19 23.30 -0.17 4.98
N LEU A 20 23.83 0.60 4.05
CA LEU A 20 23.08 1.09 2.91
C LEU A 20 22.57 -0.04 2.00
N LEU A 21 23.40 -1.04 1.75
CA LEU A 21 23.01 -2.20 0.95
C LEU A 21 21.91 -3.01 1.62
N LEU A 22 22.00 -3.25 2.92
CA LEU A 22 20.97 -3.95 3.68
C LEU A 22 19.67 -3.15 3.73
N SER A 23 19.74 -1.85 3.89
CA SER A 23 18.58 -0.96 3.89
C SER A 23 17.87 -0.94 2.54
N ALA A 24 18.61 -0.91 1.44
CA ALA A 24 18.04 -0.93 0.10
C ALA A 24 17.23 -2.20 -0.16
N GLY A 25 17.74 -3.37 0.27
CA GLY A 25 17.03 -4.64 0.13
C GLY A 25 15.72 -4.68 0.90
N LYS A 26 15.71 -4.15 2.12
CA LYS A 26 14.49 -4.06 2.95
C LYS A 26 13.47 -3.08 2.37
N ASN A 27 13.92 -1.97 1.82
CA ASN A 27 13.04 -0.94 1.27
C ASN A 27 12.24 -1.44 0.07
N LEU A 28 12.80 -2.30 -0.77
CA LEU A 28 12.09 -2.85 -1.93
C LEU A 28 10.86 -3.66 -1.50
N ASN A 29 10.99 -4.54 -0.50
CA ASN A 29 9.87 -5.31 0.01
C ASN A 29 8.83 -4.42 0.70
N ASN A 30 9.26 -3.42 1.45
CA ASN A 30 8.37 -2.48 2.13
C ASN A 30 7.61 -1.58 1.15
N HIS A 31 8.19 -1.26 0.00
CA HIS A 31 7.56 -0.43 -1.02
C HIS A 31 6.27 -1.09 -1.55
N TYR A 32 6.31 -2.38 -1.90
CA TYR A 32 5.13 -3.09 -2.37
C TYR A 32 4.04 -3.18 -1.28
N LYS A 33 4.42 -3.45 -0.04
CA LYS A 33 3.46 -3.49 1.08
C LYS A 33 2.76 -2.14 1.28
N LYS A 34 3.49 -1.03 1.18
CA LYS A 34 2.91 0.31 1.28
C LYS A 34 1.95 0.61 0.15
N GLU A 35 2.25 0.18 -1.07
CA GLU A 35 1.37 0.37 -2.22
C GLU A 35 0.05 -0.38 -2.04
N TYR A 36 0.08 -1.62 -1.57
CA TYR A 36 -1.14 -2.38 -1.26
C TYR A 36 -1.96 -1.72 -0.15
N LEU A 37 -1.32 -1.21 0.89
CA LEU A 37 -2.00 -0.48 1.96
C LEU A 37 -2.66 0.80 1.45
N VAL A 38 -2.00 1.53 0.58
CA VAL A 38 -2.55 2.74 -0.03
C VAL A 38 -3.79 2.40 -0.86
N ILE A 39 -3.74 1.33 -1.63
CA ILE A 39 -4.88 0.85 -2.44
C ILE A 39 -6.04 0.47 -1.53
N ASP A 40 -5.81 -0.32 -0.49
CA ASP A 40 -6.85 -0.72 0.46
C ASP A 40 -7.47 0.50 1.14
N ASN A 41 -6.67 1.48 1.53
CA ASN A 41 -7.15 2.72 2.14
C ASN A 41 -8.00 3.54 1.17
N LYS A 42 -7.61 3.62 -0.11
CA LYS A 42 -8.40 4.31 -1.13
C LYS A 42 -9.77 3.65 -1.32
N ILE A 43 -9.81 2.33 -1.33
CA ILE A 43 -11.05 1.56 -1.44
C ILE A 43 -11.93 1.84 -0.22
N LYS A 44 -11.36 1.78 0.97
CA LYS A 44 -12.10 2.03 2.22
C LYS A 44 -12.65 3.45 2.30
N GLU A 45 -11.87 4.45 1.91
CA GLU A 45 -12.32 5.84 1.89
C GLU A 45 -13.45 6.06 0.90
N ALA A 46 -13.33 5.52 -0.30
CA ALA A 46 -14.36 5.61 -1.32
C ALA A 46 -15.65 4.93 -0.87
N ALA A 47 -15.55 3.74 -0.29
CA ALA A 47 -16.70 3.01 0.24
C ALA A 47 -17.37 3.78 1.39
N LYS A 48 -16.59 4.30 2.31
CA LYS A 48 -17.10 5.08 3.44
C LYS A 48 -17.88 6.31 2.97
N LEU A 49 -17.34 7.01 1.98
CA LEU A 49 -18.03 8.16 1.39
C LEU A 49 -19.36 7.75 0.76
N CYS A 50 -19.38 6.62 0.04
CA CYS A 50 -20.59 6.10 -0.59
C CYS A 50 -21.67 5.76 0.45
N TYR A 51 -21.30 5.10 1.54
CA TYR A 51 -22.23 4.78 2.62
C TYR A 51 -22.72 6.03 3.36
N ASN A 52 -21.83 7.01 3.59
CA ASN A 52 -22.20 8.26 4.26
C ASN A 52 -23.19 9.10 3.42
N GLU A 53 -23.07 9.03 2.10
CA GLU A 53 -24.00 9.70 1.20
C GLU A 53 -25.31 8.94 0.99
N GLY A 54 -25.43 7.74 1.55
CA GLY A 54 -26.59 6.89 1.43
C GLY A 54 -26.77 6.21 0.07
N LYS A 55 -25.76 6.25 -0.78
CA LYS A 55 -25.79 5.62 -2.12
C LYS A 55 -25.36 4.16 -2.09
N CYS A 56 -24.66 3.73 -1.04
CA CYS A 56 -24.29 2.34 -0.82
C CYS A 56 -25.06 1.79 0.36
N LYS A 57 -25.70 0.64 0.18
CA LYS A 57 -26.47 -0.06 1.21
C LYS A 57 -26.11 -1.54 1.15
N ASN A 58 -25.99 -2.20 2.30
CA ASN A 58 -25.61 -3.60 2.40
C ASN A 58 -24.22 -3.87 1.81
N ASN A 59 -23.98 -5.09 1.36
CA ASN A 59 -22.70 -5.45 0.76
C ASN A 59 -22.62 -4.87 -0.66
N ILE A 60 -21.46 -4.30 -0.98
CA ILE A 60 -21.16 -3.77 -2.31
C ILE A 60 -19.91 -4.44 -2.85
N THR A 61 -19.65 -4.27 -4.14
CA THR A 61 -18.42 -4.72 -4.78
C THR A 61 -17.57 -3.52 -5.18
N LEU A 62 -16.30 -3.78 -5.46
CA LEU A 62 -15.39 -2.75 -5.98
C LEU A 62 -15.91 -2.16 -7.28
N LYS A 63 -16.55 -2.98 -8.11
CA LYS A 63 -17.21 -2.54 -9.35
C LYS A 63 -18.27 -1.48 -9.08
N ASP A 64 -19.04 -1.62 -8.00
CA ASP A 64 -20.06 -0.64 -7.64
C ASP A 64 -19.46 0.73 -7.37
N LEU A 65 -18.27 0.78 -6.75
CA LEU A 65 -17.56 2.03 -6.51
C LEU A 65 -17.06 2.67 -7.80
N TYR A 66 -16.63 1.86 -8.76
CA TYR A 66 -16.23 2.36 -10.09
C TYR A 66 -17.44 2.90 -10.85
N ASP A 67 -18.54 2.16 -10.87
CA ASP A 67 -19.77 2.55 -11.60
C ASP A 67 -20.38 3.84 -11.03
N LYS A 68 -20.27 4.05 -9.73
CA LYS A 68 -20.76 5.26 -9.06
C LYS A 68 -19.75 6.41 -9.02
N GLU A 69 -18.60 6.23 -9.66
CA GLU A 69 -17.55 7.24 -9.78
C GLU A 69 -16.92 7.69 -8.46
N TYR A 70 -17.01 6.87 -7.42
CA TYR A 70 -16.31 7.14 -6.16
C TYR A 70 -14.84 6.76 -6.20
N LEU A 71 -14.45 5.89 -7.13
CA LEU A 71 -13.11 5.36 -7.20
C LEU A 71 -12.72 5.16 -8.67
N GLU A 72 -11.49 5.52 -9.01
CA GLU A 72 -10.90 5.22 -10.30
C GLU A 72 -10.45 3.77 -10.35
N VAL A 73 -10.41 3.18 -11.56
CA VAL A 73 -9.94 1.81 -11.74
C VAL A 73 -8.53 1.66 -11.18
N LEU A 74 -8.35 0.68 -10.30
CA LEU A 74 -7.07 0.41 -9.65
C LEU A 74 -6.35 -0.75 -10.31
N PHE A 75 -5.03 -0.69 -10.33
CA PHE A 75 -4.17 -1.72 -10.87
C PHE A 75 -3.27 -2.28 -9.77
N ASP A 76 -2.99 -3.59 -9.85
CA ASP A 76 -2.06 -4.24 -8.94
C ASP A 76 -0.65 -3.67 -9.17
N PRO A 77 0.03 -3.16 -8.12
CA PRO A 77 1.36 -2.57 -8.30
C PRO A 77 2.43 -3.57 -8.73
N LYS A 78 2.24 -4.85 -8.45
CA LYS A 78 3.20 -5.90 -8.78
C LYS A 78 2.97 -6.48 -10.17
N SER A 79 1.73 -6.87 -10.49
CA SER A 79 1.39 -7.47 -11.79
C SER A 79 0.97 -6.43 -12.82
N LYS A 80 0.59 -5.23 -12.39
CA LYS A 80 0.05 -4.14 -13.21
C LYS A 80 -1.24 -4.51 -13.93
N GLU A 81 -1.89 -5.59 -13.50
CA GLU A 81 -3.19 -5.99 -13.98
C GLU A 81 -4.30 -5.29 -13.18
N LYS A 82 -5.48 -5.19 -13.77
CA LYS A 82 -6.64 -4.61 -13.11
C LYS A 82 -7.00 -5.45 -11.88
N ILE A 83 -7.20 -4.78 -10.75
CA ILE A 83 -7.62 -5.46 -9.51
C ILE A 83 -9.02 -6.04 -9.71
N ASP A 84 -9.27 -7.21 -9.13
CA ASP A 84 -10.56 -7.89 -9.19
C ASP A 84 -11.67 -6.97 -8.66
N ASP A 85 -12.62 -6.64 -9.53
CA ASP A 85 -13.72 -5.73 -9.21
C ASP A 85 -14.91 -6.44 -8.53
N ASN A 86 -14.85 -7.74 -8.37
CA ASN A 86 -15.85 -8.53 -7.63
C ASN A 86 -15.57 -8.59 -6.13
N ARG A 87 -14.54 -7.92 -5.67
CA ARG A 87 -14.17 -7.91 -4.26
C ARG A 87 -15.31 -7.35 -3.41
N CYS A 88 -15.75 -8.13 -2.43
CA CYS A 88 -16.87 -7.76 -1.56
C CYS A 88 -16.46 -6.74 -0.51
N ILE A 89 -17.29 -5.73 -0.30
CA ILE A 89 -17.06 -4.67 0.69
C ILE A 89 -18.34 -4.47 1.49
N THR A 90 -18.21 -4.36 2.81
CA THR A 90 -19.35 -4.07 3.68
C THR A 90 -18.98 -3.01 4.72
N TYR A 91 -20.01 -2.34 5.25
CA TYR A 91 -19.90 -1.36 6.33
C TYR A 91 -20.46 -1.99 7.60
N LYS A 92 -19.61 -2.17 8.60
CA LYS A 92 -20.02 -2.78 9.87
C LYS A 92 -19.33 -2.07 11.04
N ASP A 93 -20.10 -1.77 12.10
CA ASP A 93 -19.58 -1.11 13.31
C ASP A 93 -18.78 0.18 13.03
N HIS A 94 -19.29 0.99 12.08
CA HIS A 94 -18.67 2.24 11.63
C HIS A 94 -17.33 2.05 10.90
N GLU A 95 -17.01 0.84 10.48
CA GLU A 95 -15.80 0.53 9.74
C GLU A 95 -16.10 -0.17 8.42
N ILE A 96 -15.28 0.11 7.42
CA ILE A 96 -15.33 -0.58 6.14
C ILE A 96 -14.46 -1.83 6.24
N ILE A 97 -15.04 -2.98 5.94
CA ILE A 97 -14.33 -4.25 5.94
C ILE A 97 -14.57 -4.98 4.62
N PHE A 98 -13.63 -5.84 4.25
CA PHE A 98 -13.79 -6.73 3.11
C PHE A 98 -14.49 -8.01 3.59
N CYS A 99 -15.54 -8.41 2.88
CA CYS A 99 -16.39 -9.54 3.26
C CYS A 99 -16.05 -10.83 2.52
N ASP A 100 -15.01 -10.83 1.71
CA ASP A 100 -14.51 -12.01 1.00
C ASP A 100 -13.48 -12.82 1.80
#